data_3debe4dace286e838a1f28ef195d597f
#
_entry.id   3debe4dace286e838a1f28ef195d597f
#
_cell.length_a   1.000
_cell.length_b   1.000
_cell.length_c   1.000
_cell.angle_alpha   90.00
_cell.angle_beta   90.00
_cell.angle_gamma   90.00
#
_symmetry.space_group_name_H-M   'P 1'
#
loop_
_entity.id
_entity.type
_entity.pdbx_description
1 polymer ?
#
loop_
_entity_poly.entity_id
_entity_poly.type
_entity_poly.pdbx_seq_one_letter_code
_entity_poly.pdbx_strand_id
1 'polypeptide(L)'
;MDVQGRMPIGRRLPMHARNFPFILILALAVLACSLTAPPTLAPPAGGGTPGPTQEQSPQPPVSPRVGGTEGGPAPAAGRTFYVAPNGDNANPGTREQPWATPGYGSRQLQPGDTLIILGGRYVLREYDADIITPPSGTPSAWITIKGEEGNRPVLAGRDNLITAINLSGVQYVRIENLEITHDDTAAGEALWFQDGLEILGAPAAHIVLKDLYIHHVDGVGVNIQDVEDLQIINCRIEYCGFGALGGPAGEHGGWRNVTIRGCSLSWSGHYYQGGDGSNRPYDRPDGFGIEASQGPILIEDTVAEHNYGDGLDSKAANTTIRRCVVANNFGDGVKLWGDGSRIENTLIYGRGDGNPETTPWAPIVIDGVEQPGARFEIVNVTVDDTVGQNYLMYVQYETPVPVQVIVRNTIFSGRGPNCPIYIGRASTLVADHNLFYLPQSEYILDYGNTTYSCTNIASLGTGNLCGDPRFIRPAWGEVGDYHLQAGSPAVDAGTPDGAPTVDLENRPRDARPDIGASEYRQPTSWLYLPLVARLTINDNLLRGDGRRPGSFAPLNALLDLRQ
;
A
#
# COMPACT_ATOMS: atom_id res chain seq x y z
N MET A 1 -32.55 -35.38 -46.27
CA MET A 1 -33.88 -34.91 -45.82
C MET A 1 -33.65 -33.72 -44.91
N ASP A 2 -33.92 -32.54 -45.45
CA ASP A 2 -33.92 -31.22 -44.77
C ASP A 2 -34.95 -31.19 -43.67
N VAL A 3 -34.67 -30.46 -42.57
CA VAL A 3 -35.66 -29.55 -41.97
C VAL A 3 -34.91 -28.45 -41.20
N GLN A 4 -35.02 -27.23 -41.69
CA GLN A 4 -34.70 -25.96 -41.06
C GLN A 4 -35.75 -25.59 -40.00
N GLY A 5 -35.31 -25.09 -38.83
CA GLY A 5 -36.14 -24.46 -37.83
C GLY A 5 -35.59 -23.11 -37.44
N ARG A 6 -36.06 -22.02 -38.07
CA ARG A 6 -35.84 -20.63 -37.61
C ARG A 6 -36.82 -20.27 -36.50
N MET A 7 -36.35 -19.67 -35.42
CA MET A 7 -37.18 -18.97 -34.44
C MET A 7 -37.20 -17.44 -34.67
N PRO A 8 -38.31 -16.76 -34.36
CA PRO A 8 -38.59 -15.40 -34.81
C PRO A 8 -38.10 -14.28 -33.88
N ILE A 9 -37.80 -13.19 -34.53
CA ILE A 9 -37.38 -11.90 -33.95
C ILE A 9 -38.52 -11.28 -33.14
N GLY A 10 -38.35 -11.06 -31.86
CA GLY A 10 -39.25 -10.33 -30.97
C GLY A 10 -39.03 -8.80 -30.99
N ARG A 11 -40.14 -8.10 -31.09
CA ARG A 11 -40.31 -6.66 -31.27
C ARG A 11 -39.73 -5.83 -30.12
N ARG A 12 -39.08 -4.72 -30.49
CA ARG A 12 -38.78 -3.57 -29.59
C ARG A 12 -40.04 -2.80 -29.23
N LEU A 13 -40.22 -2.48 -27.96
CA LEU A 13 -41.17 -1.47 -27.48
C LEU A 13 -40.40 -0.20 -27.09
N PRO A 14 -40.97 1.04 -27.26
CA PRO A 14 -40.25 2.28 -27.04
C PRO A 14 -40.26 2.68 -25.56
N MET A 15 -39.08 3.06 -25.03
CA MET A 15 -38.98 3.70 -23.72
C MET A 15 -39.31 5.18 -23.82
N HIS A 16 -40.28 5.60 -23.04
CA HIS A 16 -40.59 7.00 -22.78
C HIS A 16 -39.49 7.65 -21.95
N ALA A 17 -38.93 8.73 -22.46
CA ALA A 17 -38.06 9.65 -21.74
C ALA A 17 -38.83 10.32 -20.59
N ARG A 18 -38.33 10.24 -19.39
CA ARG A 18 -38.64 11.16 -18.28
C ARG A 18 -37.35 11.81 -17.82
N ASN A 19 -37.27 13.12 -18.08
CA ASN A 19 -36.21 14.03 -17.64
C ASN A 19 -36.15 14.11 -16.12
N PHE A 20 -34.97 13.92 -15.54
CA PHE A 20 -34.53 14.52 -14.29
C PHE A 20 -33.14 15.10 -14.49
N PRO A 21 -32.96 16.42 -14.21
CA PRO A 21 -31.66 17.05 -14.31
C PRO A 21 -31.02 17.10 -12.93
N PHE A 22 -29.97 16.34 -12.69
CA PHE A 22 -28.93 16.64 -11.69
C PHE A 22 -27.81 15.60 -11.87
N ILE A 23 -26.64 16.06 -12.02
CA ILE A 23 -25.30 15.46 -12.19
C ILE A 23 -24.77 15.78 -13.58
N LEU A 24 -24.34 17.02 -13.73
CA LEU A 24 -23.41 17.43 -14.77
C LEU A 24 -22.54 18.58 -14.24
N ILE A 25 -21.70 18.31 -13.27
CA ILE A 25 -20.57 19.16 -12.87
C ILE A 25 -19.48 18.19 -12.41
N LEU A 26 -18.75 17.59 -13.34
CA LEU A 26 -17.35 17.12 -13.17
C LEU A 26 -16.86 16.49 -14.48
N ALA A 27 -16.87 17.22 -15.56
CA ALA A 27 -16.15 16.84 -16.78
C ALA A 27 -16.05 18.04 -17.73
N LEU A 28 -15.39 19.14 -17.30
CA LEU A 28 -15.03 20.26 -18.18
C LEU A 28 -13.92 21.11 -17.52
N ALA A 29 -12.75 20.52 -17.35
CA ALA A 29 -11.54 21.25 -17.00
C ALA A 29 -10.30 20.63 -17.65
N VAL A 30 -10.43 20.12 -18.87
CA VAL A 30 -9.27 19.77 -19.72
C VAL A 30 -9.62 20.25 -21.11
N LEU A 31 -9.45 21.54 -21.38
CA LEU A 31 -9.15 22.13 -22.69
C LEU A 31 -9.15 23.66 -22.60
N ALA A 32 -8.06 24.26 -22.15
CA ALA A 32 -7.66 25.62 -22.54
C ALA A 32 -6.32 26.01 -21.86
N CYS A 33 -5.21 25.63 -22.43
CA CYS A 33 -3.97 26.39 -22.33
C CYS A 33 -3.03 25.98 -23.47
N SER A 34 -3.25 26.52 -24.62
CA SER A 34 -2.19 26.65 -25.63
C SER A 34 -2.18 28.11 -26.09
N LEU A 35 -0.94 28.59 -26.27
CA LEU A 35 -0.54 29.87 -26.88
C LEU A 35 -0.38 31.05 -25.92
N THR A 36 0.87 31.17 -25.39
CA THR A 36 1.67 32.41 -25.56
C THR A 36 3.13 32.10 -25.21
N ALA A 37 4.02 32.23 -26.19
CA ALA A 37 5.46 32.17 -26.03
C ALA A 37 5.99 33.48 -25.43
N PRO A 38 6.99 33.44 -24.52
CA PRO A 38 7.71 34.64 -24.11
C PRO A 38 8.90 34.95 -25.04
N PRO A 39 9.35 36.21 -25.11
CA PRO A 39 10.34 36.68 -26.08
C PRO A 39 11.76 36.28 -25.71
N THR A 40 12.50 35.92 -26.72
CA THR A 40 13.96 35.72 -26.75
C THR A 40 14.75 36.98 -26.37
N LEU A 41 15.64 36.83 -25.39
CA LEU A 41 16.74 37.80 -25.16
C LEU A 41 18.06 37.18 -25.59
N ALA A 42 18.81 37.95 -26.41
CA ALA A 42 20.11 37.61 -26.97
C ALA A 42 21.24 37.72 -25.92
N PRO A 43 22.36 36.98 -26.11
CA PRO A 43 23.46 36.99 -25.16
C PRO A 43 24.47 38.13 -25.44
N PRO A 44 25.16 38.64 -24.43
CA PRO A 44 26.33 39.47 -24.64
C PRO A 44 27.62 38.65 -24.76
N ALA A 45 28.51 39.15 -25.61
CA ALA A 45 29.78 38.56 -25.97
C ALA A 45 30.93 38.86 -24.99
N GLY A 46 31.81 37.89 -24.87
CA GLY A 46 33.26 38.12 -24.85
C GLY A 46 34.01 38.20 -23.53
N GLY A 47 35.00 37.32 -23.37
CA GLY A 47 36.23 37.71 -22.76
C GLY A 47 36.87 36.75 -21.74
N GLY A 48 37.93 36.02 -22.18
CA GLY A 48 39.10 35.85 -21.33
C GLY A 48 39.21 34.56 -20.50
N THR A 49 39.95 33.59 -21.00
CA THR A 49 40.59 32.51 -20.25
C THR A 49 41.71 32.99 -19.35
N PRO A 50 41.86 32.43 -18.15
CA PRO A 50 43.17 32.01 -17.62
C PRO A 50 43.17 30.54 -17.10
N GLY A 51 44.35 29.97 -17.14
CA GLY A 51 44.68 28.56 -16.99
C GLY A 51 44.56 27.95 -15.57
N PRO A 52 45.00 26.70 -15.41
CA PRO A 52 44.47 25.80 -14.36
C PRO A 52 45.15 26.03 -13.00
N THR A 53 44.35 26.14 -11.97
CA THR A 53 44.78 26.08 -10.56
C THR A 53 44.31 24.77 -9.94
N GLN A 54 45.22 24.13 -9.21
CA GLN A 54 45.06 22.86 -8.54
C GLN A 54 43.86 22.81 -7.58
N GLU A 55 43.12 21.75 -7.69
CA GLU A 55 41.96 21.41 -6.86
C GLU A 55 42.41 20.84 -5.50
N GLN A 56 42.16 21.58 -4.43
CA GLN A 56 42.24 21.08 -3.06
C GLN A 56 40.86 20.55 -2.63
N SER A 57 40.85 19.32 -2.18
CA SER A 57 39.66 18.66 -1.62
C SER A 57 39.05 19.46 -0.46
N PRO A 58 37.72 19.62 -0.40
CA PRO A 58 37.07 20.28 0.72
C PRO A 58 36.99 19.37 1.95
N GLN A 59 37.48 19.86 3.08
CA GLN A 59 37.21 19.30 4.40
C GLN A 59 35.76 19.58 4.79
N PRO A 60 35.09 18.69 5.57
CA PRO A 60 33.74 18.92 6.04
C PRO A 60 33.69 20.09 7.03
N PRO A 61 32.59 20.87 7.04
CA PRO A 61 32.49 22.04 7.90
C PRO A 61 32.34 21.64 9.37
N VAL A 62 33.20 22.20 10.20
CA VAL A 62 33.12 22.16 11.65
C VAL A 62 31.98 23.08 12.09
N SER A 63 30.95 22.53 12.71
CA SER A 63 29.88 23.32 13.32
C SER A 63 30.39 24.21 14.46
N PRO A 64 30.04 25.49 14.51
CA PRO A 64 30.39 26.33 15.65
C PRO A 64 29.55 25.93 16.88
N ARG A 65 30.22 25.60 17.98
CA ARG A 65 29.59 25.56 19.31
C ARG A 65 29.13 26.97 19.66
N VAL A 66 27.84 27.20 19.62
CA VAL A 66 27.24 28.33 20.28
C VAL A 66 26.91 27.93 21.73
N GLY A 67 27.74 28.37 22.65
CA GLY A 67 27.37 28.41 24.07
C GLY A 67 26.44 29.57 24.29
N GLY A 68 25.24 29.27 24.73
CA GLY A 68 24.23 30.25 25.11
C GLY A 68 23.27 29.55 26.05
N THR A 69 23.53 29.68 27.33
CA THR A 69 22.57 29.38 28.39
C THR A 69 21.51 30.47 28.39
N GLU A 70 20.33 30.17 27.89
CA GLU A 70 19.12 30.78 28.38
C GLU A 70 18.11 29.66 28.58
N GLY A 71 17.87 29.33 29.85
CA GLY A 71 16.84 28.43 30.31
C GLY A 71 15.47 29.07 30.08
N GLY A 72 14.89 28.78 28.90
CA GLY A 72 13.45 28.88 28.77
C GLY A 72 12.81 27.86 29.73
N PRO A 73 11.61 28.14 30.27
CA PRO A 73 10.91 27.19 31.12
C PRO A 73 10.80 25.84 30.38
N ALA A 74 11.14 24.76 31.09
CA ALA A 74 10.95 23.39 30.57
C ALA A 74 9.51 23.29 30.03
N PRO A 75 9.28 22.62 28.89
CA PRO A 75 7.93 22.44 28.38
C PRO A 75 7.06 21.91 29.50
N ALA A 76 5.93 22.57 29.78
CA ALA A 76 4.99 22.10 30.78
C ALA A 76 4.63 20.66 30.41
N ALA A 77 4.76 19.71 31.34
CA ALA A 77 4.34 18.35 31.15
C ALA A 77 2.87 18.39 30.69
N GLY A 78 2.56 17.80 29.52
CA GLY A 78 1.22 17.82 28.95
C GLY A 78 0.22 17.19 29.92
N ARG A 79 -0.99 17.68 29.91
CA ARG A 79 -2.09 17.17 30.74
C ARG A 79 -2.63 15.88 30.13
N THR A 80 -3.23 15.02 30.94
CA THR A 80 -3.92 13.83 30.48
C THR A 80 -5.41 13.95 30.79
N PHE A 81 -6.23 13.73 29.77
CA PHE A 81 -7.67 13.75 29.84
C PHE A 81 -8.27 12.40 29.46
N TYR A 82 -9.51 12.17 29.86
CA TYR A 82 -10.20 10.91 29.67
C TYR A 82 -11.59 11.08 29.08
N VAL A 83 -11.97 10.14 28.22
CA VAL A 83 -13.32 9.98 27.68
C VAL A 83 -13.83 8.60 28.03
N ALA A 84 -15.10 8.47 28.44
CA ALA A 84 -15.76 7.20 28.72
C ALA A 84 -17.19 7.20 28.18
N PRO A 85 -17.78 6.04 27.78
CA PRO A 85 -19.16 5.98 27.28
C PRO A 85 -20.22 6.46 28.28
N ASN A 86 -19.91 6.40 29.57
CA ASN A 86 -20.77 6.87 30.67
C ASN A 86 -20.30 8.21 31.26
N GLY A 87 -19.46 8.94 30.54
CA GLY A 87 -18.97 10.25 30.93
C GLY A 87 -20.01 11.36 30.71
N ASP A 88 -19.59 12.60 31.01
CA ASP A 88 -20.38 13.80 30.74
C ASP A 88 -19.42 14.91 30.24
N ASN A 89 -19.72 15.57 29.15
CA ASN A 89 -18.90 16.65 28.60
C ASN A 89 -18.83 17.89 29.51
N ALA A 90 -19.69 17.98 30.52
CA ALA A 90 -19.60 19.00 31.58
C ALA A 90 -18.55 18.65 32.66
N ASN A 91 -18.03 17.45 32.69
CA ASN A 91 -17.00 17.00 33.63
C ASN A 91 -15.64 17.65 33.33
N PRO A 92 -14.68 17.62 34.28
CA PRO A 92 -13.34 18.17 34.07
C PRO A 92 -12.44 17.32 33.17
N GLY A 93 -12.86 16.11 32.73
CA GLY A 93 -12.08 15.22 31.92
C GLY A 93 -11.03 14.40 32.67
N THR A 94 -11.14 14.29 34.00
CA THR A 94 -10.28 13.39 34.78
C THR A 94 -10.72 11.91 34.60
N ARG A 95 -9.91 10.96 35.06
CA ARG A 95 -10.26 9.53 34.97
C ARG A 95 -11.53 9.18 35.76
N GLU A 96 -11.73 9.83 36.89
CA GLU A 96 -12.90 9.64 37.78
C GLU A 96 -14.13 10.39 37.28
N GLN A 97 -13.95 11.47 36.53
CA GLN A 97 -15.00 12.30 35.93
C GLN A 97 -14.66 12.55 34.44
N PRO A 98 -14.76 11.54 33.58
CA PRO A 98 -14.38 11.64 32.18
C PRO A 98 -15.41 12.43 31.37
N TRP A 99 -15.00 12.92 30.23
CA TRP A 99 -15.90 13.42 29.18
C TRP A 99 -16.69 12.26 28.54
N ALA A 100 -17.76 12.59 27.81
CA ALA A 100 -18.63 11.59 27.21
C ALA A 100 -18.18 11.21 25.78
N THR A 101 -17.72 12.16 24.96
CA THR A 101 -17.49 11.91 23.53
C THR A 101 -16.05 12.19 23.10
N PRO A 102 -15.47 11.30 22.26
CA PRO A 102 -14.12 11.49 21.73
C PRO A 102 -13.97 12.80 20.95
N GLY A 103 -14.98 13.19 20.17
CA GLY A 103 -14.98 14.45 19.43
C GLY A 103 -14.88 15.66 20.35
N TYR A 104 -15.71 15.74 21.39
CA TYR A 104 -15.60 16.82 22.37
C TYR A 104 -14.22 16.85 23.01
N GLY A 105 -13.76 15.70 23.53
CA GLY A 105 -12.47 15.60 24.20
C GLY A 105 -11.29 16.02 23.30
N SER A 106 -11.30 15.64 22.03
CA SER A 106 -10.25 15.97 21.09
C SER A 106 -10.09 17.49 20.88
N ARG A 107 -11.19 18.23 20.87
CA ARG A 107 -11.20 19.70 20.68
C ARG A 107 -10.78 20.50 21.91
N GLN A 108 -10.72 19.88 23.11
CA GLN A 108 -10.29 20.54 24.35
C GLN A 108 -8.77 20.52 24.55
N LEU A 109 -8.03 19.78 23.70
CA LEU A 109 -6.60 19.57 23.85
C LEU A 109 -5.79 20.82 23.49
N GLN A 110 -4.64 20.94 24.13
CA GLN A 110 -3.60 21.92 23.83
C GLN A 110 -2.30 21.19 23.48
N PRO A 111 -1.34 21.84 22.82
CA PRO A 111 -0.05 21.21 22.54
C PRO A 111 0.57 20.54 23.77
N GLY A 112 0.93 19.27 23.64
CA GLY A 112 1.48 18.42 24.68
C GLY A 112 0.45 17.55 25.41
N ASP A 113 -0.85 17.81 25.28
CA ASP A 113 -1.89 17.06 25.98
C ASP A 113 -2.08 15.64 25.38
N THR A 114 -2.53 14.74 26.25
CA THR A 114 -2.93 13.38 25.89
C THR A 114 -4.40 13.17 26.21
N LEU A 115 -5.17 12.65 25.25
CA LEU A 115 -6.51 12.14 25.45
C LEU A 115 -6.49 10.60 25.48
N ILE A 116 -6.96 10.00 26.58
CA ILE A 116 -7.16 8.57 26.69
C ILE A 116 -8.65 8.27 26.53
N ILE A 117 -9.00 7.54 25.48
CA ILE A 117 -10.34 7.05 25.24
C ILE A 117 -10.46 5.68 25.93
N LEU A 118 -11.24 5.60 26.99
CA LEU A 118 -11.43 4.39 27.77
C LEU A 118 -12.21 3.35 26.96
N GLY A 119 -12.00 2.08 27.27
CA GLY A 119 -12.67 0.99 26.58
C GLY A 119 -14.18 1.10 26.57
N GLY A 120 -14.78 0.67 25.47
CA GLY A 120 -16.21 0.71 25.21
C GLY A 120 -16.53 1.09 23.77
N ARG A 121 -17.83 1.12 23.44
CA ARG A 121 -18.31 1.48 22.12
C ARG A 121 -18.86 2.88 22.12
N TYR A 122 -18.36 3.72 21.21
CA TYR A 122 -18.77 5.10 20.98
C TYR A 122 -19.46 5.16 19.63
N VAL A 123 -20.78 5.40 19.64
CA VAL A 123 -21.57 5.54 18.41
C VAL A 123 -21.46 6.97 17.91
N LEU A 124 -20.91 7.15 16.70
CA LEU A 124 -20.67 8.44 16.07
C LEU A 124 -21.76 8.69 15.01
N ARG A 125 -22.41 9.84 15.04
CA ARG A 125 -23.54 10.18 14.15
C ARG A 125 -23.40 11.55 13.49
N GLU A 126 -22.84 12.49 14.22
CA GLU A 126 -22.79 13.90 13.83
C GLU A 126 -21.35 14.34 13.58
N TYR A 127 -21.09 14.84 12.37
CA TYR A 127 -19.76 15.27 11.95
C TYR A 127 -19.17 16.32 12.89
N ASP A 128 -19.93 17.40 13.23
CA ASP A 128 -19.41 18.47 14.07
C ASP A 128 -19.32 18.13 15.56
N ALA A 129 -20.04 17.11 16.01
CA ALA A 129 -20.13 16.77 17.43
C ALA A 129 -19.27 15.57 17.82
N ASP A 130 -19.32 14.50 17.03
CA ASP A 130 -18.85 13.17 17.47
C ASP A 130 -17.45 12.83 16.99
N ILE A 131 -17.02 13.35 15.81
CA ILE A 131 -15.74 12.97 15.21
C ILE A 131 -14.55 13.60 15.94
N ILE A 132 -13.43 12.91 15.89
CA ILE A 132 -12.16 13.40 16.43
C ILE A 132 -11.59 14.46 15.50
N THR A 133 -11.43 15.69 15.99
CA THR A 133 -10.86 16.84 15.26
C THR A 133 -9.93 17.64 16.20
N PRO A 134 -8.70 17.16 16.46
CA PRO A 134 -7.81 17.84 17.40
C PRO A 134 -7.25 19.14 16.80
N PRO A 135 -6.81 20.08 17.63
CA PRO A 135 -5.93 21.15 17.17
C PRO A 135 -4.52 20.61 16.86
N SER A 136 -3.69 21.45 16.25
CA SER A 136 -2.27 21.10 16.03
C SER A 136 -1.46 21.10 17.32
N GLY A 137 -0.51 20.15 17.43
CA GLY A 137 0.57 20.22 18.39
C GLY A 137 1.70 21.15 17.92
N THR A 138 2.89 20.96 18.49
CA THR A 138 4.13 21.63 18.07
C THR A 138 5.29 20.62 18.00
N PRO A 139 6.43 20.96 17.39
CA PRO A 139 7.56 20.02 17.33
C PRO A 139 8.02 19.49 18.70
N SER A 140 7.90 20.28 19.76
CA SER A 140 8.28 19.90 21.13
C SER A 140 7.12 19.43 22.01
N ALA A 141 5.86 19.54 21.52
CA ALA A 141 4.65 19.25 22.30
C ALA A 141 3.55 18.67 21.40
N TRP A 142 3.68 17.39 21.09
CA TRP A 142 2.72 16.65 20.26
C TRP A 142 1.41 16.44 21.01
N ILE A 143 0.30 16.46 20.29
CA ILE A 143 -0.99 16.00 20.81
C ILE A 143 -1.06 14.48 20.59
N THR A 144 -1.49 13.75 21.61
CA THR A 144 -1.68 12.30 21.53
C THR A 144 -3.13 11.94 21.87
N ILE A 145 -3.79 11.23 20.98
CA ILE A 145 -5.12 10.63 21.20
C ILE A 145 -4.96 9.12 21.10
N LYS A 146 -5.31 8.42 22.17
CA LYS A 146 -5.12 6.97 22.20
C LYS A 146 -6.18 6.23 22.97
N GLY A 147 -6.42 4.98 22.56
CA GLY A 147 -7.25 4.05 23.31
C GLY A 147 -6.59 3.57 24.60
N GLU A 148 -7.41 3.16 25.55
CA GLU A 148 -6.96 2.52 26.78
C GLU A 148 -6.16 1.24 26.47
N GLU A 149 -5.03 1.08 27.12
CA GLU A 149 -4.18 -0.10 26.97
C GLU A 149 -4.90 -1.36 27.47
N GLY A 150 -4.88 -2.43 26.69
CA GLY A 150 -5.54 -3.70 27.02
C GLY A 150 -7.07 -3.70 26.93
N ASN A 151 -7.70 -2.55 26.61
CA ASN A 151 -9.13 -2.41 26.43
C ASN A 151 -9.44 -1.38 25.33
N ARG A 152 -9.19 -1.78 24.06
CA ARG A 152 -9.30 -0.92 22.89
C ARG A 152 -10.72 -0.39 22.71
N PRO A 153 -10.93 0.94 22.66
CA PRO A 153 -12.25 1.50 22.37
C PRO A 153 -12.63 1.33 20.91
N VAL A 154 -13.94 1.23 20.65
CA VAL A 154 -14.53 1.13 19.32
C VAL A 154 -15.24 2.44 18.96
N LEU A 155 -14.79 3.10 17.91
CA LEU A 155 -15.47 4.22 17.28
C LEU A 155 -16.37 3.68 16.18
N ALA A 156 -17.68 3.76 16.35
CA ALA A 156 -18.67 3.11 15.49
C ALA A 156 -19.50 4.16 14.76
N GLY A 157 -19.22 4.38 13.48
CA GLY A 157 -19.92 5.38 12.66
C GLY A 157 -21.22 4.86 12.08
N ARG A 158 -22.22 5.75 11.90
CA ARG A 158 -23.51 5.47 11.27
C ARG A 158 -24.18 6.76 10.77
N ASP A 159 -25.37 6.61 10.20
CA ASP A 159 -26.26 7.70 9.81
C ASP A 159 -25.65 8.64 8.76
N ASN A 160 -24.95 8.06 7.77
CA ASN A 160 -24.22 8.74 6.69
C ASN A 160 -23.05 9.59 7.19
N LEU A 161 -22.46 9.22 8.31
CA LEU A 161 -21.26 9.89 8.81
C LEU A 161 -20.11 9.74 7.80
N ILE A 162 -19.44 10.85 7.48
CA ILE A 162 -18.38 10.88 6.47
C ILE A 162 -17.10 10.25 7.01
N THR A 163 -16.72 10.50 8.28
CA THR A 163 -15.49 9.96 8.86
C THR A 163 -15.58 9.88 10.38
N ALA A 164 -14.74 9.07 11.02
CA ALA A 164 -14.58 9.08 12.49
C ALA A 164 -13.51 10.07 12.96
N ILE A 165 -12.50 10.33 12.14
CA ILE A 165 -11.36 11.18 12.47
C ILE A 165 -11.03 12.07 11.28
N ASN A 166 -10.98 13.38 11.49
CA ASN A 166 -10.51 14.32 10.49
C ASN A 166 -9.24 15.02 10.98
N LEU A 167 -8.13 14.85 10.26
CA LEU A 167 -6.84 15.46 10.55
C LEU A 167 -6.42 16.49 9.49
N SER A 168 -7.36 17.00 8.67
CA SER A 168 -7.09 18.01 7.66
C SER A 168 -6.54 19.29 8.29
N GLY A 169 -5.40 19.76 7.78
CA GLY A 169 -4.75 20.99 8.24
C GLY A 169 -4.05 20.91 9.60
N VAL A 170 -3.99 19.74 10.25
CA VAL A 170 -3.33 19.60 11.55
C VAL A 170 -1.89 19.10 11.44
N GLN A 171 -1.09 19.39 12.47
CA GLN A 171 0.31 18.99 12.56
C GLN A 171 0.65 18.49 13.97
N TYR A 172 1.65 17.60 14.04
CA TYR A 172 2.19 17.07 15.31
C TYR A 172 1.12 16.35 16.14
N VAL A 173 0.44 15.38 15.51
CA VAL A 173 -0.64 14.60 16.13
C VAL A 173 -0.33 13.11 16.04
N ARG A 174 -0.63 12.37 17.12
CA ARG A 174 -0.59 10.91 17.19
C ARG A 174 -1.98 10.36 17.47
N ILE A 175 -2.39 9.37 16.68
CA ILE A 175 -3.61 8.58 16.89
C ILE A 175 -3.17 7.13 17.10
N GLU A 176 -3.51 6.55 18.24
CA GLU A 176 -2.98 5.22 18.61
C GLU A 176 -4.07 4.33 19.24
N ASN A 177 -4.01 3.01 18.94
CA ASN A 177 -4.78 1.96 19.60
C ASN A 177 -6.31 2.18 19.61
N LEU A 178 -6.89 2.46 18.44
CA LEU A 178 -8.34 2.61 18.25
C LEU A 178 -8.86 1.55 17.28
N GLU A 179 -10.11 1.10 17.51
CA GLU A 179 -10.89 0.37 16.51
C GLU A 179 -11.91 1.32 15.89
N ILE A 180 -12.03 1.29 14.55
CA ILE A 180 -12.94 2.15 13.79
C ILE A 180 -13.74 1.26 12.86
N THR A 181 -15.07 1.32 12.95
CA THR A 181 -15.97 0.48 12.16
C THR A 181 -17.34 1.13 12.00
N HIS A 182 -18.22 0.57 11.17
CA HIS A 182 -19.62 0.97 11.19
C HIS A 182 -20.33 0.50 12.47
N ASP A 183 -21.45 1.14 12.79
CA ASP A 183 -22.28 0.71 13.91
C ASP A 183 -23.29 -0.36 13.45
N ASP A 184 -23.10 -1.58 13.90
CA ASP A 184 -23.94 -2.75 13.60
C ASP A 184 -25.03 -3.01 14.66
N THR A 185 -25.23 -2.09 15.61
CA THR A 185 -26.15 -2.31 16.74
C THR A 185 -27.62 -2.03 16.40
N ALA A 186 -27.90 -1.32 15.30
CA ALA A 186 -29.28 -1.03 14.88
C ALA A 186 -29.68 -1.93 13.69
N ALA A 187 -30.53 -2.91 13.94
CA ALA A 187 -30.98 -3.83 12.91
C ALA A 187 -31.93 -3.14 11.91
N GLY A 188 -31.70 -3.32 10.60
CA GLY A 188 -32.62 -2.96 9.53
C GLY A 188 -32.56 -1.52 9.06
N GLU A 189 -31.63 -0.71 9.50
CA GLU A 189 -31.36 0.63 9.01
C GLU A 189 -30.10 0.67 8.14
N ALA A 190 -30.05 1.57 7.15
CA ALA A 190 -28.81 1.85 6.42
C ALA A 190 -27.84 2.56 7.38
N LEU A 191 -26.79 1.85 7.78
CA LEU A 191 -25.80 2.33 8.74
C LEU A 191 -24.59 2.92 8.04
N TRP A 192 -24.75 3.44 6.83
CA TRP A 192 -23.65 3.91 6.00
C TRP A 192 -22.68 4.79 6.78
N PHE A 193 -21.39 4.45 6.69
CA PHE A 193 -20.28 5.14 7.30
C PHE A 193 -19.13 5.14 6.30
N GLN A 194 -18.74 6.31 5.82
CA GLN A 194 -17.90 6.43 4.66
C GLN A 194 -16.45 6.06 4.95
N ASP A 195 -15.67 6.92 5.62
CA ASP A 195 -14.24 6.73 5.78
C ASP A 195 -13.85 6.53 7.26
N GLY A 196 -12.80 5.75 7.50
CA GLY A 196 -12.31 5.60 8.88
C GLY A 196 -11.59 6.86 9.38
N LEU A 197 -10.65 7.37 8.60
CA LEU A 197 -9.89 8.60 8.87
C LEU A 197 -9.67 9.37 7.55
N GLU A 198 -9.77 10.69 7.61
CA GLU A 198 -9.52 11.54 6.45
C GLU A 198 -8.51 12.67 6.71
N ILE A 199 -7.75 13.02 5.64
CA ILE A 199 -6.95 14.25 5.50
C ILE A 199 -7.25 14.80 4.11
N LEU A 200 -8.30 15.63 3.99
CA LEU A 200 -8.81 16.14 2.72
C LEU A 200 -8.92 17.67 2.73
N GLY A 201 -8.65 18.29 1.60
CA GLY A 201 -8.80 19.73 1.39
C GLY A 201 -7.68 20.59 1.97
N ALA A 202 -7.12 20.26 3.14
CA ALA A 202 -5.99 20.99 3.72
C ALA A 202 -4.88 20.02 4.12
N PRO A 203 -3.61 20.29 3.73
CA PRO A 203 -2.50 19.38 3.99
C PRO A 203 -2.21 19.24 5.48
N ALA A 204 -1.91 18.01 5.92
CA ALA A 204 -1.44 17.72 7.26
C ALA A 204 0.06 17.43 7.26
N ALA A 205 0.72 17.54 8.43
CA ALA A 205 2.12 17.19 8.55
C ALA A 205 2.47 16.62 9.93
N HIS A 206 3.54 15.81 9.98
CA HIS A 206 4.02 15.21 11.23
C HIS A 206 2.91 14.43 11.94
N ILE A 207 2.37 13.42 11.24
CA ILE A 207 1.27 12.59 11.74
C ILE A 207 1.78 11.18 12.03
N VAL A 208 1.34 10.60 13.14
CA VAL A 208 1.58 9.19 13.46
C VAL A 208 0.25 8.48 13.68
N LEU A 209 -0.02 7.46 12.88
CA LEU A 209 -1.13 6.52 13.02
C LEU A 209 -0.55 5.18 13.45
N LYS A 210 -0.93 4.69 14.62
CA LYS A 210 -0.29 3.50 15.17
C LYS A 210 -1.27 2.54 15.84
N ASP A 211 -1.09 1.25 15.62
CA ASP A 211 -1.90 0.18 16.22
C ASP A 211 -3.41 0.38 16.01
N LEU A 212 -3.82 0.92 14.85
CA LEU A 212 -5.23 1.11 14.50
C LEU A 212 -5.81 -0.16 13.87
N TYR A 213 -7.07 -0.46 14.20
CA TYR A 213 -7.88 -1.45 13.50
C TYR A 213 -9.07 -0.76 12.84
N ILE A 214 -9.02 -0.58 11.51
CA ILE A 214 -10.06 0.09 10.73
C ILE A 214 -10.70 -0.95 9.82
N HIS A 215 -12.02 -1.10 9.90
CA HIS A 215 -12.68 -2.13 9.12
C HIS A 215 -14.17 -1.86 8.91
N HIS A 216 -14.75 -2.48 7.87
CA HIS A 216 -16.16 -2.39 7.55
C HIS A 216 -16.63 -0.94 7.39
N VAL A 217 -15.89 -0.16 6.61
CA VAL A 217 -16.28 1.19 6.17
C VAL A 217 -16.66 1.15 4.69
N ASP A 218 -17.61 1.97 4.25
CA ASP A 218 -18.11 1.94 2.87
C ASP A 218 -17.16 2.59 1.86
N GLY A 219 -16.29 3.47 2.31
CA GLY A 219 -15.29 4.17 1.50
C GLY A 219 -13.87 3.66 1.75
N VAL A 220 -12.98 4.58 2.10
CA VAL A 220 -11.55 4.32 2.32
C VAL A 220 -11.26 4.19 3.81
N GLY A 221 -10.48 3.19 4.20
CA GLY A 221 -10.07 3.05 5.59
C GLY A 221 -9.32 4.28 6.09
N VAL A 222 -8.29 4.71 5.36
CA VAL A 222 -7.55 5.96 5.61
C VAL A 222 -7.43 6.73 4.29
N ASN A 223 -8.14 7.84 4.17
CA ASN A 223 -8.32 8.65 2.97
C ASN A 223 -7.50 9.95 3.06
N ILE A 224 -6.43 10.06 2.27
CA ILE A 224 -5.47 11.17 2.37
C ILE A 224 -5.20 11.79 1.01
N GLN A 225 -5.34 13.11 0.91
CA GLN A 225 -5.01 13.89 -0.29
C GLN A 225 -3.57 14.42 -0.26
N ASP A 226 -3.23 15.23 0.74
CA ASP A 226 -1.90 15.85 0.90
C ASP A 226 -1.36 15.65 2.31
N VAL A 227 -0.15 15.11 2.44
CA VAL A 227 0.49 14.89 3.75
C VAL A 227 2.02 14.95 3.65
N GLU A 228 2.66 15.43 4.71
CA GLU A 228 4.12 15.41 4.88
C GLU A 228 4.50 14.77 6.22
N ASP A 229 5.56 13.94 6.26
CA ASP A 229 6.02 13.23 7.46
C ASP A 229 4.91 12.40 8.13
N LEU A 230 4.33 11.46 7.38
CA LEU A 230 3.34 10.52 7.89
C LEU A 230 3.98 9.17 8.24
N GLN A 231 3.62 8.64 9.40
CA GLN A 231 3.95 7.26 9.79
C GLN A 231 2.67 6.47 10.06
N ILE A 232 2.50 5.33 9.38
CA ILE A 232 1.42 4.36 9.60
C ILE A 232 2.08 3.07 10.07
N ILE A 233 1.92 2.73 11.34
CA ILE A 233 2.68 1.67 12.01
C ILE A 233 1.75 0.63 12.63
N ASN A 234 1.95 -0.65 12.31
CA ASN A 234 1.21 -1.79 12.87
C ASN A 234 -0.32 -1.63 12.75
N CYS A 235 -0.81 -0.98 11.69
CA CYS A 235 -2.23 -0.82 11.47
C CYS A 235 -2.80 -2.01 10.68
N ARG A 236 -4.03 -2.37 11.02
CA ARG A 236 -4.82 -3.33 10.26
C ARG A 236 -6.00 -2.60 9.66
N ILE A 237 -6.06 -2.54 8.33
CA ILE A 237 -7.09 -1.83 7.58
C ILE A 237 -7.67 -2.82 6.57
N GLU A 238 -8.94 -3.20 6.76
CA GLU A 238 -9.52 -4.29 5.98
C GLU A 238 -11.02 -4.17 5.82
N TYR A 239 -11.58 -4.86 4.82
CA TYR A 239 -13.01 -4.81 4.52
C TYR A 239 -13.52 -3.38 4.32
N CYS A 240 -12.76 -2.55 3.60
CA CYS A 240 -13.14 -1.20 3.21
C CYS A 240 -13.71 -1.23 1.78
N GLY A 241 -14.81 -0.54 1.52
CA GLY A 241 -15.52 -0.64 0.24
C GLY A 241 -14.73 -0.13 -0.95
N PHE A 242 -13.98 0.96 -0.76
CA PHE A 242 -13.23 1.62 -1.84
C PHE A 242 -11.71 1.37 -1.79
N GLY A 243 -11.15 1.10 -0.64
CA GLY A 243 -9.73 0.82 -0.49
C GLY A 243 -9.30 0.87 0.96
N ALA A 244 -8.21 0.17 1.30
CA ALA A 244 -7.74 0.22 2.68
C ALA A 244 -7.02 1.55 2.97
N LEU A 245 -6.08 1.95 2.11
CA LEU A 245 -5.25 3.13 2.29
C LEU A 245 -5.03 3.83 0.94
N GLY A 246 -5.39 5.10 0.84
CA GLY A 246 -5.24 5.85 -0.39
C GLY A 246 -5.83 7.25 -0.31
N GLY A 247 -6.19 7.81 -1.45
CA GLY A 247 -6.84 9.11 -1.54
C GLY A 247 -6.75 9.77 -2.91
N PRO A 248 -7.41 10.92 -3.09
CA PRO A 248 -7.42 11.64 -4.34
C PRO A 248 -6.07 12.30 -4.64
N ALA A 249 -5.92 12.79 -5.88
CA ALA A 249 -4.73 13.54 -6.29
C ALA A 249 -4.50 14.77 -5.40
N GLY A 250 -3.25 14.95 -4.99
CA GLY A 250 -2.84 16.05 -4.14
C GLY A 250 -2.79 17.39 -4.89
N GLU A 251 -3.13 18.46 -4.19
CA GLU A 251 -3.01 19.83 -4.68
C GLU A 251 -1.71 20.52 -4.20
N HIS A 252 -1.07 19.94 -3.18
CA HIS A 252 0.14 20.47 -2.52
C HIS A 252 1.34 19.51 -2.60
N GLY A 253 1.36 18.66 -3.62
CA GLY A 253 2.44 17.71 -3.88
C GLY A 253 2.15 16.27 -3.44
N GLY A 254 0.93 16.00 -2.97
CA GLY A 254 0.48 14.67 -2.57
C GLY A 254 1.20 14.18 -1.30
N TRP A 255 1.56 12.93 -1.30
CA TRP A 255 2.24 12.29 -0.18
C TRP A 255 3.74 12.52 -0.23
N ARG A 256 4.33 12.99 0.88
CA ARG A 256 5.75 13.31 1.00
C ARG A 256 6.32 12.76 2.31
N ASN A 257 7.45 12.08 2.24
CA ASN A 257 8.14 11.47 3.37
C ASN A 257 7.22 10.58 4.22
N VAL A 258 6.68 9.53 3.59
CA VAL A 258 5.70 8.63 4.21
C VAL A 258 6.31 7.27 4.49
N THR A 259 6.05 6.72 5.67
CA THR A 259 6.43 5.36 6.07
C THR A 259 5.20 4.57 6.47
N ILE A 260 4.99 3.42 5.81
CA ILE A 260 3.98 2.41 6.13
C ILE A 260 4.72 1.15 6.54
N ARG A 261 4.55 0.71 7.78
CA ARG A 261 5.32 -0.41 8.33
C ARG A 261 4.48 -1.35 9.18
N GLY A 262 4.64 -2.66 8.94
CA GLY A 262 4.02 -3.70 9.77
C GLY A 262 2.50 -3.73 9.64
N CYS A 263 1.96 -3.29 8.50
CA CYS A 263 0.53 -3.13 8.29
C CYS A 263 -0.08 -4.34 7.55
N SER A 264 -1.40 -4.52 7.71
CA SER A 264 -2.24 -5.35 6.85
C SER A 264 -3.22 -4.45 6.11
N LEU A 265 -3.20 -4.51 4.78
CA LEU A 265 -4.03 -3.72 3.87
C LEU A 265 -4.81 -4.71 2.99
N SER A 266 -5.95 -5.20 3.48
CA SER A 266 -6.50 -6.45 2.94
C SER A 266 -8.01 -6.40 2.82
N TRP A 267 -8.56 -7.27 1.97
CA TRP A 267 -10.01 -7.46 1.81
C TRP A 267 -10.76 -6.19 1.37
N SER A 268 -10.10 -5.26 0.68
CA SER A 268 -10.76 -4.09 0.10
C SER A 268 -11.79 -4.53 -0.94
N GLY A 269 -12.97 -3.88 -0.94
CA GLY A 269 -14.08 -4.22 -1.81
C GLY A 269 -14.97 -5.37 -1.33
N HIS A 270 -14.62 -6.04 -0.24
CA HIS A 270 -15.41 -7.16 0.30
C HIS A 270 -16.50 -6.73 1.30
N TYR A 271 -16.61 -5.45 1.56
CA TYR A 271 -17.67 -4.88 2.39
C TYR A 271 -18.24 -3.62 1.74
N TYR A 272 -19.55 -3.49 1.71
CA TYR A 272 -20.24 -2.32 1.20
C TYR A 272 -21.73 -2.35 1.54
N GLN A 273 -22.28 -1.23 2.02
CA GLN A 273 -23.70 -1.11 2.38
C GLN A 273 -24.54 -0.37 1.32
N GLY A 274 -23.93 0.15 0.25
CA GLY A 274 -24.66 0.83 -0.82
C GLY A 274 -25.07 2.26 -0.49
N GLY A 275 -24.32 2.96 0.35
CA GLY A 275 -24.65 4.31 0.80
C GLY A 275 -24.73 5.35 -0.30
N ASP A 276 -23.99 5.17 -1.40
CA ASP A 276 -24.04 6.00 -2.60
C ASP A 276 -25.13 5.58 -3.61
N GLY A 277 -25.90 4.54 -3.28
CA GLY A 277 -26.94 3.98 -4.14
C GLY A 277 -26.44 3.02 -5.22
N SER A 278 -25.18 2.66 -5.25
CA SER A 278 -24.64 1.64 -6.14
C SER A 278 -24.90 0.22 -5.60
N ASN A 279 -24.74 -0.79 -6.45
CA ASN A 279 -25.01 -2.19 -6.05
C ASN A 279 -23.77 -2.94 -5.57
N ARG A 280 -22.61 -2.31 -5.58
CA ARG A 280 -21.33 -2.94 -5.23
C ARG A 280 -20.28 -1.87 -4.94
N PRO A 281 -19.17 -2.25 -4.31
CA PRO A 281 -18.01 -1.39 -4.17
C PRO A 281 -17.53 -0.86 -5.52
N TYR A 282 -16.69 0.13 -5.46
CA TYR A 282 -16.03 0.74 -6.60
C TYR A 282 -15.29 -0.29 -7.46
N ASP A 283 -15.04 0.06 -8.70
CA ASP A 283 -14.18 -0.71 -9.57
C ASP A 283 -12.75 -0.67 -9.03
N ARG A 284 -12.17 -1.85 -8.78
CA ARG A 284 -10.79 -2.05 -8.28
C ARG A 284 -10.44 -1.34 -6.97
N PRO A 285 -11.05 -1.73 -5.86
CA PRO A 285 -10.63 -1.26 -4.53
C PRO A 285 -9.31 -1.89 -4.10
N ASP A 286 -8.26 -1.07 -4.03
CA ASP A 286 -6.89 -1.51 -3.77
C ASP A 286 -6.60 -1.70 -2.26
N GLY A 287 -5.56 -2.47 -1.96
CA GLY A 287 -4.98 -2.46 -0.62
C GLY A 287 -4.32 -1.12 -0.33
N PHE A 288 -3.50 -0.65 -1.24
CA PHE A 288 -2.89 0.66 -1.23
C PHE A 288 -2.96 1.25 -2.63
N GLY A 289 -3.51 2.47 -2.76
CA GLY A 289 -3.60 3.16 -4.04
C GLY A 289 -3.48 4.66 -3.86
N ILE A 290 -2.42 5.28 -4.41
CA ILE A 290 -2.24 6.73 -4.36
C ILE A 290 -1.96 7.33 -5.73
N GLU A 291 -2.48 8.53 -5.94
CA GLU A 291 -2.22 9.34 -7.11
C GLU A 291 -0.80 9.94 -7.11
N ALA A 292 -0.42 10.60 -8.21
CA ALA A 292 0.90 11.19 -8.40
C ALA A 292 1.32 12.05 -7.19
N SER A 293 2.46 11.70 -6.60
CA SER A 293 2.97 12.29 -5.36
C SER A 293 4.48 12.48 -5.42
N GLN A 294 5.00 13.43 -4.67
CA GLN A 294 6.43 13.74 -4.69
C GLN A 294 7.28 12.65 -4.00
N GLY A 295 6.71 11.91 -3.04
CA GLY A 295 7.46 10.92 -2.26
C GLY A 295 8.52 11.55 -1.32
N PRO A 296 9.49 10.80 -0.82
CA PRO A 296 9.59 9.35 -0.91
C PRO A 296 8.51 8.63 -0.10
N ILE A 297 8.16 7.42 -0.55
CA ILE A 297 7.24 6.52 0.16
C ILE A 297 8.01 5.24 0.52
N LEU A 298 7.97 4.84 1.77
CA LEU A 298 8.48 3.55 2.22
C LEU A 298 7.34 2.66 2.68
N ILE A 299 7.16 1.50 2.02
CA ILE A 299 6.23 0.44 2.44
C ILE A 299 7.08 -0.77 2.82
N GLU A 300 7.07 -1.15 4.09
CA GLU A 300 7.88 -2.27 4.55
C GLU A 300 7.17 -3.16 5.57
N ASP A 301 7.58 -4.43 5.62
CA ASP A 301 7.04 -5.43 6.54
C ASP A 301 5.48 -5.48 6.50
N THR A 302 4.89 -5.24 5.31
CA THR A 302 3.45 -5.02 5.13
C THR A 302 2.85 -6.11 4.24
N VAL A 303 1.62 -6.51 4.54
CA VAL A 303 0.84 -7.45 3.74
C VAL A 303 -0.28 -6.71 3.03
N ALA A 304 -0.46 -6.99 1.72
CA ALA A 304 -1.60 -6.54 0.92
C ALA A 304 -2.20 -7.76 0.22
N GLU A 305 -3.36 -8.21 0.70
CA GLU A 305 -3.94 -9.46 0.21
C GLU A 305 -5.46 -9.43 0.09
N HIS A 306 -5.99 -10.27 -0.83
CA HIS A 306 -7.42 -10.44 -1.04
C HIS A 306 -8.19 -9.15 -1.34
N ASN A 307 -7.56 -8.19 -2.01
CA ASN A 307 -8.22 -6.96 -2.44
C ASN A 307 -8.90 -7.20 -3.80
N TYR A 308 -10.08 -6.63 -4.02
CA TYR A 308 -10.75 -6.69 -5.33
C TYR A 308 -10.07 -5.82 -6.39
N GLY A 309 -9.18 -4.94 -5.99
CA GLY A 309 -8.27 -4.19 -6.84
C GLY A 309 -6.86 -4.77 -6.80
N ASP A 310 -5.92 -3.86 -6.86
CA ASP A 310 -4.49 -4.17 -6.84
C ASP A 310 -3.99 -4.32 -5.38
N GLY A 311 -2.84 -4.95 -5.23
CA GLY A 311 -2.23 -5.04 -3.91
C GLY A 311 -1.64 -3.69 -3.47
N LEU A 312 -0.65 -3.19 -4.22
CA LEU A 312 0.04 -1.94 -3.96
C LEU A 312 0.20 -1.15 -5.27
N ASP A 313 -0.58 -0.09 -5.47
CA ASP A 313 -0.48 0.84 -6.60
C ASP A 313 0.08 2.20 -6.14
N SER A 314 1.31 2.52 -6.53
CA SER A 314 1.96 3.79 -6.21
C SER A 314 2.28 4.60 -7.44
N LYS A 315 1.68 5.78 -7.56
CA LYS A 315 2.05 6.77 -8.56
C LYS A 315 3.05 7.81 -8.02
N ALA A 316 3.55 7.62 -6.80
CA ALA A 316 4.55 8.49 -6.19
C ALA A 316 5.96 8.23 -6.72
N ALA A 317 6.76 9.28 -6.84
CA ALA A 317 8.19 9.16 -7.05
C ALA A 317 8.90 8.57 -5.81
N ASN A 318 10.01 7.86 -6.03
CA ASN A 318 10.85 7.30 -4.99
C ASN A 318 10.09 6.37 -4.01
N THR A 319 9.19 5.53 -4.53
CA THR A 319 8.52 4.50 -3.74
C THR A 319 9.44 3.31 -3.52
N THR A 320 9.67 2.93 -2.28
CA THR A 320 10.39 1.70 -1.92
C THR A 320 9.43 0.72 -1.25
N ILE A 321 9.25 -0.45 -1.87
CA ILE A 321 8.48 -1.58 -1.33
C ILE A 321 9.47 -2.65 -0.92
N ARG A 322 9.54 -2.99 0.36
CA ARG A 322 10.49 -3.99 0.84
C ARG A 322 9.95 -4.88 1.95
N ARG A 323 10.33 -6.15 1.91
CA ARG A 323 9.88 -7.19 2.85
C ARG A 323 8.37 -7.23 2.99
N CYS A 324 7.68 -7.09 1.84
CA CYS A 324 6.23 -7.14 1.77
C CYS A 324 5.76 -8.48 1.20
N VAL A 325 4.53 -8.84 1.53
CA VAL A 325 3.79 -9.92 0.88
C VAL A 325 2.58 -9.31 0.17
N VAL A 326 2.55 -9.45 -1.15
CA VAL A 326 1.45 -8.99 -1.99
C VAL A 326 0.81 -10.23 -2.60
N ALA A 327 -0.35 -10.64 -2.07
CA ALA A 327 -0.86 -11.97 -2.32
C ALA A 327 -2.34 -11.99 -2.63
N ASN A 328 -2.74 -12.87 -3.56
CA ASN A 328 -4.15 -13.17 -3.80
C ASN A 328 -5.03 -11.94 -4.02
N ASN A 329 -4.49 -10.89 -4.65
CA ASN A 329 -5.29 -9.74 -5.06
C ASN A 329 -6.00 -10.08 -6.38
N PHE A 330 -7.25 -9.64 -6.52
CA PHE A 330 -8.02 -9.89 -7.72
C PHE A 330 -7.46 -9.12 -8.92
N GLY A 331 -6.94 -7.91 -8.68
CA GLY A 331 -6.23 -7.09 -9.64
C GLY A 331 -4.75 -7.46 -9.79
N ASP A 332 -3.92 -6.46 -10.03
CA ASP A 332 -2.47 -6.63 -10.18
C ASP A 332 -1.78 -6.75 -8.80
N GLY A 333 -0.54 -7.17 -8.80
CA GLY A 333 0.24 -7.25 -7.56
C GLY A 333 0.77 -5.88 -7.13
N VAL A 334 1.86 -5.44 -7.76
CA VAL A 334 2.52 -4.16 -7.50
C VAL A 334 2.54 -3.32 -8.77
N LYS A 335 2.06 -2.08 -8.68
CA LYS A 335 2.18 -1.06 -9.73
C LYS A 335 3.08 0.07 -9.29
N LEU A 336 3.99 0.50 -10.18
CA LEU A 336 4.90 1.63 -9.97
C LEU A 336 4.85 2.56 -11.17
N TRP A 337 4.54 3.83 -10.91
CA TRP A 337 4.39 4.87 -11.93
C TRP A 337 5.43 6.00 -11.75
N GLY A 338 6.00 6.15 -10.57
CA GLY A 338 6.92 7.24 -10.23
C GLY A 338 8.39 6.87 -10.35
N ASP A 339 9.19 7.80 -10.87
CA ASP A 339 10.65 7.66 -11.01
C ASP A 339 11.33 7.33 -9.67
N GLY A 340 12.45 6.62 -9.74
CA GLY A 340 13.28 6.26 -8.58
C GLY A 340 12.69 5.15 -7.71
N SER A 341 11.64 4.45 -8.18
CA SER A 341 10.94 3.45 -7.38
C SER A 341 11.63 2.09 -7.41
N ARG A 342 11.49 1.35 -6.30
CA ARG A 342 12.18 0.08 -6.07
C ARG A 342 11.31 -0.94 -5.35
N ILE A 343 11.38 -2.20 -5.78
CA ILE A 343 10.84 -3.37 -5.08
C ILE A 343 12.02 -4.23 -4.65
N GLU A 344 12.10 -4.58 -3.37
CA GLU A 344 13.13 -5.48 -2.87
C GLU A 344 12.62 -6.46 -1.82
N ASN A 345 13.21 -7.64 -1.74
CA ASN A 345 12.85 -8.68 -0.76
C ASN A 345 11.33 -8.88 -0.61
N THR A 346 10.59 -8.88 -1.71
CA THR A 346 9.12 -8.90 -1.69
C THR A 346 8.60 -10.15 -2.39
N LEU A 347 7.60 -10.77 -1.82
CA LEU A 347 6.87 -11.90 -2.39
C LEU A 347 5.57 -11.42 -3.02
N ILE A 348 5.36 -11.73 -4.30
CA ILE A 348 4.17 -11.35 -5.07
C ILE A 348 3.59 -12.62 -5.71
N TYR A 349 2.35 -12.99 -5.35
CA TYR A 349 1.74 -14.19 -5.91
C TYR A 349 0.21 -14.16 -5.88
N GLY A 350 -0.40 -15.10 -6.58
CA GLY A 350 -1.84 -15.39 -6.44
C GLY A 350 -2.77 -14.41 -7.13
N ARG A 351 -2.26 -13.63 -8.11
CA ARG A 351 -3.08 -12.72 -8.94
C ARG A 351 -4.40 -13.39 -9.37
N GLY A 352 -5.51 -12.65 -9.25
CA GLY A 352 -6.84 -13.14 -9.56
C GLY A 352 -7.57 -13.83 -8.41
N ASP A 353 -6.94 -13.96 -7.24
CA ASP A 353 -7.52 -14.48 -6.01
C ASP A 353 -8.29 -15.82 -6.19
N GLY A 354 -7.66 -16.77 -6.87
CA GLY A 354 -8.28 -18.06 -7.15
C GLY A 354 -9.33 -18.05 -8.27
N ASN A 355 -9.62 -16.90 -8.90
CA ASN A 355 -10.59 -16.78 -9.97
C ASN A 355 -9.91 -16.85 -11.37
N PRO A 356 -10.14 -17.90 -12.16
CA PRO A 356 -9.54 -18.04 -13.50
C PRO A 356 -10.13 -17.09 -14.56
N GLU A 357 -11.24 -16.44 -14.27
CA GLU A 357 -11.92 -15.53 -15.21
C GLU A 357 -11.41 -14.07 -15.10
N THR A 358 -10.50 -13.81 -14.16
CA THR A 358 -9.91 -12.48 -13.99
C THR A 358 -8.92 -12.16 -15.12
N THR A 359 -8.80 -10.89 -15.46
CA THR A 359 -7.92 -10.40 -16.52
C THR A 359 -7.02 -9.24 -16.07
N PRO A 360 -6.44 -9.25 -14.85
CA PRO A 360 -5.47 -8.24 -14.47
C PRO A 360 -4.22 -8.33 -15.35
N TRP A 361 -3.44 -7.25 -15.37
CA TRP A 361 -2.33 -7.14 -16.33
C TRP A 361 -1.12 -7.96 -15.94
N ALA A 362 -0.60 -7.77 -14.73
CA ALA A 362 0.59 -8.48 -14.28
C ALA A 362 0.78 -8.44 -12.76
N PRO A 363 1.53 -9.40 -12.20
CA PRO A 363 2.03 -9.29 -10.84
C PRO A 363 2.89 -8.04 -10.59
N ILE A 364 3.64 -7.57 -11.61
CA ILE A 364 4.41 -6.32 -11.56
C ILE A 364 4.09 -5.49 -12.80
N VAL A 365 3.69 -4.25 -12.57
CA VAL A 365 3.35 -3.26 -13.59
C VAL A 365 4.21 -2.00 -13.38
N ILE A 366 4.90 -1.58 -14.44
CA ILE A 366 5.58 -0.27 -14.53
C ILE A 366 5.02 0.42 -15.77
N ASP A 367 4.10 1.34 -15.59
CA ASP A 367 3.46 2.03 -16.72
C ASP A 367 3.09 3.47 -16.35
N GLY A 368 2.50 4.22 -17.27
CA GLY A 368 2.04 5.57 -17.05
C GLY A 368 3.13 6.61 -16.77
N VAL A 369 4.39 6.25 -16.97
CA VAL A 369 5.53 7.17 -16.78
C VAL A 369 5.61 8.12 -17.97
N GLU A 370 5.34 9.38 -17.74
CA GLU A 370 5.30 10.40 -18.80
C GLU A 370 6.66 11.05 -19.10
N GLN A 371 7.60 10.95 -18.17
CA GLN A 371 8.92 11.56 -18.31
C GLN A 371 9.97 10.52 -18.71
N PRO A 372 10.74 10.76 -19.81
CA PRO A 372 11.76 9.81 -20.25
C PRO A 372 12.92 9.73 -19.26
N GLY A 373 13.51 8.54 -19.14
CA GLY A 373 14.69 8.29 -18.33
C GLY A 373 14.41 7.90 -16.87
N ALA A 374 13.15 7.77 -16.48
CA ALA A 374 12.79 7.26 -15.16
C ALA A 374 13.40 5.87 -14.91
N ARG A 375 13.79 5.60 -13.68
CA ARG A 375 14.52 4.40 -13.27
C ARG A 375 13.73 3.59 -12.24
N PHE A 376 13.66 2.29 -12.48
CA PHE A 376 13.01 1.33 -11.58
C PHE A 376 13.95 0.18 -11.27
N GLU A 377 13.91 -0.32 -10.03
CA GLU A 377 14.71 -1.44 -9.58
C GLU A 377 13.85 -2.54 -8.96
N ILE A 378 14.09 -3.78 -9.37
CA ILE A 378 13.45 -4.99 -8.85
C ILE A 378 14.57 -5.92 -8.42
N VAL A 379 14.75 -6.10 -7.10
CA VAL A 379 15.92 -6.79 -6.55
C VAL A 379 15.50 -7.79 -5.47
N ASN A 380 15.93 -9.04 -5.61
CA ASN A 380 15.58 -10.11 -4.68
C ASN A 380 14.06 -10.24 -4.47
N VAL A 381 13.30 -10.29 -5.56
CA VAL A 381 11.85 -10.45 -5.55
C VAL A 381 11.47 -11.87 -5.96
N THR A 382 10.42 -12.42 -5.39
CA THR A 382 9.81 -13.67 -5.85
C THR A 382 8.44 -13.38 -6.42
N VAL A 383 8.25 -13.71 -7.69
CA VAL A 383 6.97 -13.60 -8.41
C VAL A 383 6.48 -14.98 -8.78
N ASP A 384 5.22 -15.31 -8.46
CA ASP A 384 4.56 -16.53 -8.92
C ASP A 384 3.16 -16.22 -9.46
N ASP A 385 2.90 -16.62 -10.72
CA ASP A 385 1.62 -16.43 -11.38
C ASP A 385 1.11 -17.76 -11.97
N THR A 386 -0.13 -18.08 -11.64
CA THR A 386 -0.82 -19.30 -12.11
C THR A 386 -1.90 -19.01 -13.15
N VAL A 387 -2.39 -17.78 -13.24
CA VAL A 387 -3.44 -17.40 -14.19
C VAL A 387 -2.94 -17.49 -15.63
N GLY A 388 -1.78 -16.90 -15.91
CA GLY A 388 -1.24 -16.81 -17.27
C GLY A 388 -2.10 -15.95 -18.21
N GLN A 389 -1.93 -16.18 -19.53
CA GLN A 389 -2.62 -15.47 -20.61
C GLN A 389 -2.44 -13.95 -20.61
N ASN A 390 -1.47 -13.46 -19.86
CA ASN A 390 -1.05 -12.06 -19.76
C ASN A 390 0.43 -12.04 -19.34
N TYR A 391 0.93 -11.00 -18.74
CA TYR A 391 2.36 -10.83 -18.44
C TYR A 391 2.71 -11.19 -17.00
N LEU A 392 3.92 -11.70 -16.74
CA LEU A 392 4.51 -11.77 -15.39
C LEU A 392 4.97 -10.40 -14.88
N MET A 393 5.46 -9.61 -15.80
CA MET A 393 5.79 -8.21 -15.60
C MET A 393 5.58 -7.49 -16.93
N TYR A 394 5.05 -6.27 -16.90
CA TYR A 394 5.13 -5.44 -18.07
C TYR A 394 5.62 -4.02 -17.74
N VAL A 395 6.32 -3.43 -18.72
CA VAL A 395 6.94 -2.13 -18.62
C VAL A 395 6.51 -1.28 -19.80
N GLN A 396 5.85 -0.14 -19.53
CA GLN A 396 5.43 0.85 -20.53
C GLN A 396 4.70 0.22 -21.73
N TYR A 397 3.62 -0.51 -21.42
CA TYR A 397 2.78 -1.16 -22.44
C TYR A 397 1.88 -0.14 -23.15
N GLU A 398 1.19 0.68 -22.38
CA GLU A 398 0.28 1.70 -22.89
C GLU A 398 0.99 3.05 -23.12
N THR A 399 2.06 3.32 -22.38
CA THR A 399 2.80 4.58 -22.42
C THR A 399 4.15 4.39 -23.11
N PRO A 400 4.35 4.83 -24.37
CA PRO A 400 5.58 4.56 -25.12
C PRO A 400 6.77 5.47 -24.74
N VAL A 401 6.88 5.89 -23.50
CA VAL A 401 7.99 6.70 -22.98
C VAL A 401 9.12 5.79 -22.48
N PRO A 402 10.40 6.03 -22.86
CA PRO A 402 11.49 5.17 -22.44
C PRO A 402 11.81 5.30 -20.96
N VAL A 403 11.88 4.15 -20.28
CA VAL A 403 12.34 4.05 -18.88
C VAL A 403 13.52 3.08 -18.78
N GLN A 404 14.23 3.10 -17.68
CA GLN A 404 15.25 2.11 -17.33
C GLN A 404 14.75 1.19 -16.23
N VAL A 405 14.79 -0.13 -16.48
CA VAL A 405 14.45 -1.14 -15.48
C VAL A 405 15.65 -2.02 -15.21
N ILE A 406 15.95 -2.21 -13.93
CA ILE A 406 16.99 -3.12 -13.44
C ILE A 406 16.30 -4.23 -12.69
N VAL A 407 16.56 -5.47 -13.13
CA VAL A 407 15.99 -6.68 -12.52
C VAL A 407 17.15 -7.58 -12.11
N ARG A 408 17.29 -7.84 -10.82
CA ARG A 408 18.41 -8.60 -10.28
C ARG A 408 17.96 -9.55 -9.18
N ASN A 409 18.58 -10.73 -9.12
CA ASN A 409 18.29 -11.74 -8.11
C ASN A 409 16.80 -12.06 -7.96
N THR A 410 16.03 -12.03 -9.06
CA THR A 410 14.57 -12.14 -9.01
C THR A 410 14.11 -13.49 -9.59
N ILE A 411 13.15 -14.14 -8.91
CA ILE A 411 12.48 -15.34 -9.44
C ILE A 411 11.21 -14.89 -10.15
N PHE A 412 11.09 -15.28 -11.43
CA PHE A 412 9.88 -15.19 -12.21
C PHE A 412 9.34 -16.60 -12.48
N SER A 413 8.30 -16.98 -11.76
CA SER A 413 7.58 -18.25 -11.92
C SER A 413 6.23 -18.02 -12.56
N GLY A 414 6.09 -18.34 -13.84
CA GLY A 414 4.86 -18.26 -14.62
C GLY A 414 4.34 -19.67 -14.91
N ARG A 415 3.53 -20.22 -14.03
CA ARG A 415 3.02 -21.59 -14.12
C ARG A 415 1.76 -21.69 -14.98
N GLY A 416 1.10 -20.57 -15.24
CA GLY A 416 -0.05 -20.48 -16.13
C GLY A 416 0.35 -20.53 -17.62
N PRO A 417 -0.62 -20.66 -18.51
CA PRO A 417 -0.37 -20.68 -19.96
C PRO A 417 0.04 -19.27 -20.44
N ASN A 418 1.11 -19.22 -21.24
CA ASN A 418 1.57 -18.03 -21.96
C ASN A 418 1.64 -16.76 -21.07
N CYS A 419 2.66 -16.70 -20.19
CA CYS A 419 2.91 -15.57 -19.32
C CYS A 419 4.33 -15.00 -19.49
N PRO A 420 4.64 -14.34 -20.62
CA PRO A 420 5.94 -13.74 -20.86
C PRO A 420 6.12 -12.45 -20.05
N ILE A 421 7.33 -11.88 -20.13
CA ILE A 421 7.63 -10.53 -19.65
C ILE A 421 7.59 -9.59 -20.87
N TYR A 422 6.94 -8.44 -20.72
CA TYR A 422 6.91 -7.38 -21.72
C TYR A 422 7.76 -6.18 -21.30
N ILE A 423 8.63 -5.74 -22.20
CA ILE A 423 9.41 -4.51 -22.05
C ILE A 423 9.12 -3.60 -23.22
N GLY A 424 8.62 -2.41 -22.96
CA GLY A 424 8.35 -1.39 -23.99
C GLY A 424 9.58 -1.15 -24.88
N ARG A 425 9.38 -1.08 -26.18
CA ARG A 425 10.48 -1.07 -27.20
C ARG A 425 11.53 0.01 -26.99
N ALA A 426 11.16 1.14 -26.43
CA ALA A 426 12.08 2.27 -26.20
C ALA A 426 12.78 2.17 -24.83
N SER A 427 12.33 1.30 -23.95
CA SER A 427 12.86 1.15 -22.60
C SER A 427 14.12 0.30 -22.58
N THR A 428 14.95 0.48 -21.54
CA THR A 428 16.17 -0.28 -21.33
C THR A 428 15.99 -1.26 -20.17
N LEU A 429 16.46 -2.49 -20.37
CA LEU A 429 16.47 -3.54 -19.37
C LEU A 429 17.90 -3.95 -19.04
N VAL A 430 18.24 -3.97 -17.76
CA VAL A 430 19.41 -4.65 -17.21
C VAL A 430 18.88 -5.82 -16.39
N ALA A 431 19.19 -7.04 -16.81
CA ALA A 431 18.71 -8.25 -16.14
C ALA A 431 19.89 -9.18 -15.88
N ASP A 432 20.20 -9.42 -14.61
CA ASP A 432 21.28 -10.31 -14.20
C ASP A 432 20.91 -11.14 -12.97
N HIS A 433 21.44 -12.37 -12.88
CA HIS A 433 21.20 -13.31 -11.78
C HIS A 433 19.71 -13.53 -11.46
N ASN A 434 18.87 -13.70 -12.50
CA ASN A 434 17.46 -13.99 -12.33
C ASN A 434 17.18 -15.47 -12.65
N LEU A 435 16.15 -16.03 -12.03
CA LEU A 435 15.66 -17.37 -12.30
C LEU A 435 14.29 -17.30 -12.98
N PHE A 436 14.18 -17.92 -14.15
CA PHE A 436 12.94 -17.97 -14.92
C PHE A 436 12.39 -19.41 -14.96
N TYR A 437 11.11 -19.54 -14.67
CA TYR A 437 10.38 -20.80 -14.75
C TYR A 437 9.02 -20.60 -15.39
N LEU A 438 8.95 -20.75 -16.71
CA LEU A 438 7.75 -20.55 -17.52
C LEU A 438 7.45 -21.80 -18.35
N PRO A 439 7.04 -22.93 -17.74
CA PRO A 439 6.96 -24.22 -18.40
C PRO A 439 5.90 -24.31 -19.51
N GLN A 440 4.93 -23.37 -19.55
CA GLN A 440 3.85 -23.33 -20.52
C GLN A 440 3.95 -22.13 -21.49
N SER A 441 5.06 -21.40 -21.49
CA SER A 441 5.30 -20.27 -22.39
C SER A 441 6.36 -20.63 -23.42
N GLU A 442 6.15 -20.25 -24.68
CA GLU A 442 7.11 -20.50 -25.76
C GLU A 442 8.40 -19.70 -25.62
N TYR A 443 8.30 -18.51 -24.99
CA TYR A 443 9.43 -17.60 -24.75
C TYR A 443 9.27 -16.90 -23.39
N ILE A 444 10.36 -16.30 -22.93
CA ILE A 444 10.39 -15.53 -21.66
C ILE A 444 10.10 -14.07 -21.94
N LEU A 445 10.81 -13.47 -22.90
CA LEU A 445 10.59 -12.08 -23.32
C LEU A 445 11.14 -11.82 -24.71
N ASP A 446 10.57 -10.82 -25.38
CA ASP A 446 11.15 -10.18 -26.55
C ASP A 446 11.82 -8.88 -26.12
N TYR A 447 13.14 -8.75 -26.34
CA TYR A 447 13.86 -7.54 -25.99
C TYR A 447 14.90 -7.17 -27.07
N GLY A 448 14.89 -5.93 -27.50
CA GLY A 448 15.67 -5.49 -28.65
C GLY A 448 15.20 -6.23 -29.92
N ASN A 449 16.12 -6.98 -30.54
CA ASN A 449 15.83 -7.80 -31.73
C ASN A 449 15.91 -9.32 -31.41
N THR A 450 15.83 -9.70 -30.16
CA THR A 450 16.03 -11.09 -29.71
C THR A 450 14.84 -11.58 -28.91
N THR A 451 14.35 -12.75 -29.28
CA THR A 451 13.41 -13.54 -28.47
C THR A 451 14.21 -14.42 -27.52
N TYR A 452 14.02 -14.19 -26.23
CA TYR A 452 14.69 -14.95 -25.17
C TYR A 452 13.81 -16.10 -24.68
N SER A 453 14.45 -17.26 -24.58
CA SER A 453 13.88 -18.49 -24.01
C SER A 453 14.92 -19.15 -23.10
N CYS A 454 14.60 -20.27 -22.50
CA CYS A 454 15.57 -21.02 -21.67
C CYS A 454 16.83 -21.44 -22.44
N THR A 455 16.79 -21.48 -23.75
CA THR A 455 17.96 -21.88 -24.59
C THR A 455 19.02 -20.77 -24.69
N ASN A 456 18.64 -19.52 -24.55
CA ASN A 456 19.53 -18.37 -24.75
C ASN A 456 19.45 -17.30 -23.64
N ILE A 457 18.70 -17.55 -22.56
CA ILE A 457 18.49 -16.56 -21.48
C ILE A 457 19.80 -16.06 -20.86
N ALA A 458 20.83 -16.88 -20.81
CA ALA A 458 22.15 -16.50 -20.33
C ALA A 458 22.80 -15.37 -21.16
N SER A 459 22.36 -15.13 -22.38
CA SER A 459 22.84 -14.02 -23.22
C SER A 459 22.11 -12.69 -22.94
N LEU A 460 21.03 -12.70 -22.18
CA LEU A 460 20.35 -11.48 -21.72
C LEU A 460 21.21 -10.71 -20.70
N GLY A 461 21.93 -11.44 -19.85
CA GLY A 461 22.83 -10.89 -18.84
C GLY A 461 23.43 -12.00 -17.99
N THR A 462 24.47 -11.65 -17.22
CA THR A 462 25.22 -12.62 -16.41
C THR A 462 24.34 -13.31 -15.38
N GLY A 463 24.53 -14.61 -15.16
CA GLY A 463 23.89 -15.36 -14.08
C GLY A 463 22.40 -15.62 -14.22
N ASN A 464 21.77 -15.23 -15.35
CA ASN A 464 20.38 -15.59 -15.61
C ASN A 464 20.23 -17.09 -15.87
N LEU A 465 19.27 -17.72 -15.19
CA LEU A 465 19.03 -19.15 -15.18
C LEU A 465 17.58 -19.50 -15.60
N CYS A 466 17.39 -20.72 -16.06
CA CYS A 466 16.08 -21.34 -16.19
C CYS A 466 16.00 -22.59 -15.32
N GLY A 467 14.88 -22.77 -14.64
CA GLY A 467 14.61 -23.98 -13.86
C GLY A 467 13.47 -23.80 -12.88
N ASP A 468 12.94 -24.91 -12.40
CA ASP A 468 11.93 -24.92 -11.35
C ASP A 468 12.53 -24.37 -10.04
N PRO A 469 11.99 -23.29 -9.46
CA PRO A 469 12.47 -22.73 -8.20
C PRO A 469 12.28 -23.68 -7.01
N ARG A 470 11.48 -24.72 -7.15
CA ARG A 470 11.19 -25.72 -6.11
C ARG A 470 10.68 -25.09 -4.81
N PHE A 471 9.63 -24.30 -4.92
CA PHE A 471 8.94 -23.77 -3.76
C PHE A 471 8.34 -24.89 -2.90
N ILE A 472 8.27 -24.72 -1.59
CA ILE A 472 7.70 -25.72 -0.67
C ILE A 472 6.24 -25.98 -0.99
N ARG A 473 5.42 -24.93 -1.08
CA ARG A 473 3.99 -25.03 -1.37
C ARG A 473 3.46 -23.75 -2.02
N PRO A 474 3.68 -23.57 -3.32
CA PRO A 474 3.07 -22.47 -4.04
C PRO A 474 1.53 -22.61 -4.05
N ALA A 475 0.81 -21.49 -3.96
CA ALA A 475 -0.65 -21.48 -3.83
C ALA A 475 -1.28 -20.39 -4.70
N TRP A 476 -2.60 -20.46 -4.87
CA TRP A 476 -3.42 -19.51 -5.61
C TRP A 476 -4.79 -19.39 -4.93
N GLY A 477 -5.19 -18.20 -4.49
CA GLY A 477 -6.37 -17.96 -3.67
C GLY A 477 -6.24 -18.46 -2.22
N GLU A 478 -5.04 -18.94 -1.84
CA GLU A 478 -4.74 -19.46 -0.52
C GLU A 478 -3.34 -19.01 -0.07
N VAL A 479 -3.03 -19.15 1.20
CA VAL A 479 -1.68 -18.86 1.72
C VAL A 479 -0.67 -19.84 1.17
N GLY A 480 0.34 -19.34 0.45
CA GLY A 480 1.46 -20.11 -0.09
C GLY A 480 2.66 -20.18 0.85
N ASP A 481 3.57 -21.13 0.58
CA ASP A 481 4.91 -21.18 1.16
C ASP A 481 5.94 -21.18 0.01
N TYR A 482 6.58 -20.05 -0.18
CA TYR A 482 7.51 -19.79 -1.28
C TYR A 482 8.99 -19.90 -0.88
N HIS A 483 9.28 -20.48 0.27
CA HIS A 483 10.64 -20.86 0.61
C HIS A 483 11.17 -21.92 -0.36
N LEU A 484 12.47 -21.85 -0.61
CA LEU A 484 13.15 -22.78 -1.50
C LEU A 484 13.37 -24.13 -0.83
N GLN A 485 13.25 -25.20 -1.60
CA GLN A 485 13.68 -26.53 -1.18
C GLN A 485 15.15 -26.76 -1.52
N ALA A 486 15.78 -27.71 -0.85
CA ALA A 486 17.13 -28.18 -1.16
C ALA A 486 17.27 -28.55 -2.66
N GLY A 487 18.33 -28.05 -3.29
CA GLY A 487 18.60 -28.28 -4.72
C GLY A 487 17.77 -27.41 -5.66
N SER A 488 17.11 -26.38 -5.17
CA SER A 488 16.60 -25.29 -6.02
C SER A 488 17.76 -24.64 -6.78
N PRO A 489 17.61 -24.34 -8.08
CA PRO A 489 18.64 -23.62 -8.85
C PRO A 489 18.85 -22.17 -8.37
N ALA A 490 17.97 -21.63 -7.51
CA ALA A 490 18.05 -20.30 -6.95
C ALA A 490 19.05 -20.22 -5.77
N VAL A 491 19.34 -21.36 -5.11
CA VAL A 491 20.21 -21.40 -3.93
C VAL A 491 21.64 -21.06 -4.29
N ASP A 492 22.27 -20.12 -3.57
CA ASP A 492 23.65 -19.63 -3.76
C ASP A 492 23.92 -19.10 -5.20
N ALA A 493 22.88 -18.71 -5.97
CA ALA A 493 23.00 -18.36 -7.37
C ALA A 493 22.84 -16.85 -7.66
N GLY A 494 22.55 -16.06 -6.67
CA GLY A 494 22.45 -14.60 -6.78
C GLY A 494 23.79 -13.90 -6.71
N THR A 495 23.77 -12.59 -6.94
CA THR A 495 24.94 -11.71 -6.79
C THR A 495 24.77 -10.83 -5.54
N PRO A 496 25.84 -10.60 -4.76
CA PRO A 496 25.81 -9.64 -3.66
C PRO A 496 25.74 -8.18 -4.12
N ASP A 497 26.02 -7.91 -5.41
CA ASP A 497 25.99 -6.55 -5.95
C ASP A 497 24.57 -5.98 -5.96
N GLY A 498 24.33 -4.98 -5.13
CA GLY A 498 23.01 -4.34 -4.95
C GLY A 498 21.97 -5.18 -4.21
N ALA A 499 22.32 -6.38 -3.75
CA ALA A 499 21.43 -7.18 -2.93
C ALA A 499 21.21 -6.55 -1.55
N PRO A 500 19.99 -6.57 -1.00
CA PRO A 500 19.75 -6.21 0.39
C PRO A 500 20.50 -7.14 1.34
N THR A 501 20.93 -6.62 2.49
CA THR A 501 21.70 -7.39 3.49
C THR A 501 20.87 -8.41 4.26
N VAL A 502 19.54 -8.32 4.17
CA VAL A 502 18.59 -9.23 4.81
C VAL A 502 17.59 -9.74 3.76
N ASP A 503 16.92 -10.84 4.08
CA ASP A 503 15.86 -11.45 3.26
C ASP A 503 14.45 -10.92 3.60
N LEU A 504 13.41 -11.53 3.04
CA LEU A 504 12.00 -11.20 3.29
C LEU A 504 11.65 -11.29 4.79
N GLU A 505 12.19 -12.25 5.50
CA GLU A 505 11.95 -12.46 6.92
C GLU A 505 12.86 -11.61 7.83
N ASN A 506 13.57 -10.63 7.26
CA ASN A 506 14.53 -9.78 7.95
C ASN A 506 15.69 -10.56 8.58
N ARG A 507 16.14 -11.65 7.93
CA ARG A 507 17.30 -12.45 8.33
C ARG A 507 18.49 -12.13 7.45
N PRO A 508 19.71 -12.12 7.99
CA PRO A 508 20.90 -11.86 7.19
C PRO A 508 21.02 -12.80 5.99
N ARG A 509 21.31 -12.25 4.82
CA ARG A 509 21.76 -13.01 3.66
C ARG A 509 23.22 -13.41 3.83
N ASP A 510 23.61 -14.51 3.23
CA ASP A 510 25.00 -14.94 3.24
C ASP A 510 25.84 -14.27 2.13
N ALA A 511 27.10 -14.69 1.96
CA ALA A 511 28.01 -14.07 1.00
C ALA A 511 27.65 -14.39 -0.48
N ARG A 512 26.84 -15.41 -0.71
CA ARG A 512 26.28 -15.79 -2.00
C ARG A 512 24.76 -15.82 -1.88
N PRO A 513 24.11 -14.67 -1.98
CA PRO A 513 22.68 -14.59 -1.74
C PRO A 513 21.90 -15.48 -2.71
N ASP A 514 20.79 -15.99 -2.25
CA ASP A 514 19.87 -16.71 -3.10
C ASP A 514 19.16 -15.75 -4.06
N ILE A 515 18.76 -16.27 -5.21
CA ILE A 515 17.82 -15.58 -6.10
C ILE A 515 16.43 -15.65 -5.46
N GLY A 516 15.75 -14.51 -5.36
CA GLY A 516 14.41 -14.40 -4.79
C GLY A 516 14.36 -13.69 -3.44
N ALA A 517 13.18 -13.62 -2.87
CA ALA A 517 12.88 -12.83 -1.68
C ALA A 517 13.48 -13.44 -0.41
N SER A 518 13.51 -14.76 -0.28
CA SER A 518 13.93 -15.49 0.91
C SER A 518 15.21 -16.26 0.68
N GLU A 519 16.06 -16.36 1.72
CA GLU A 519 17.23 -17.24 1.75
C GLU A 519 16.83 -18.68 2.07
N TYR A 520 17.40 -19.65 1.34
CA TYR A 520 17.27 -21.07 1.66
C TYR A 520 17.93 -21.35 3.02
N ARG A 521 17.19 -22.05 3.84
CA ARG A 521 17.72 -22.53 5.12
C ARG A 521 17.39 -24.00 5.28
N GLN A 522 18.36 -24.77 5.65
CA GLN A 522 18.07 -26.17 5.98
C GLN A 522 17.02 -26.20 7.08
N PRO A 523 15.97 -27.03 6.95
CA PRO A 523 14.97 -27.16 7.99
C PRO A 523 15.64 -27.63 9.29
N THR A 524 15.94 -26.69 10.18
CA THR A 524 16.10 -26.99 11.58
C THR A 524 14.69 -27.22 12.10
N SER A 525 14.48 -28.10 13.07
CA SER A 525 13.18 -28.57 13.58
C SER A 525 12.22 -27.49 14.11
N TRP A 526 12.31 -26.24 13.61
CA TRP A 526 11.50 -25.08 13.99
C TRP A 526 10.50 -24.75 12.91
N LEU A 527 9.26 -24.56 13.31
CA LEU A 527 8.16 -24.18 12.46
C LEU A 527 8.45 -22.83 11.77
N TYR A 528 8.57 -22.80 10.44
CA TYR A 528 8.52 -21.59 9.66
C TYR A 528 7.06 -21.13 9.57
N LEU A 529 6.73 -20.01 10.19
CA LEU A 529 5.46 -19.34 9.96
C LEU A 529 5.65 -18.29 8.86
N PRO A 530 4.84 -18.30 7.79
CA PRO A 530 4.81 -17.23 6.80
C PRO A 530 4.62 -15.85 7.47
N LEU A 531 5.08 -14.78 6.85
CA LEU A 531 4.92 -13.41 7.37
C LEU A 531 3.45 -13.09 7.68
N VAL A 532 2.53 -13.51 6.81
CA VAL A 532 1.08 -13.42 7.01
C VAL A 532 0.65 -14.06 8.34
N ALA A 533 1.12 -15.28 8.62
CA ALA A 533 0.81 -15.96 9.87
C ALA A 533 1.43 -15.26 11.10
N ARG A 534 2.57 -14.57 10.95
CA ARG A 534 3.18 -13.79 12.05
C ARG A 534 2.36 -12.55 12.39
N LEU A 535 1.85 -11.83 11.40
CA LEU A 535 0.95 -10.69 11.60
C LEU A 535 -0.36 -11.14 12.26
N THR A 536 -0.93 -12.27 11.81
CA THR A 536 -2.15 -12.86 12.41
C THR A 536 -1.95 -13.33 13.87
N ILE A 537 -0.74 -13.81 14.22
CA ILE A 537 -0.45 -14.23 15.62
C ILE A 537 -0.33 -13.01 16.54
N ASN A 538 0.27 -11.92 16.06
CA ASN A 538 0.29 -10.66 16.81
C ASN A 538 -1.13 -10.13 17.05
N ASP A 539 -2.06 -10.33 16.11
CA ASP A 539 -3.47 -9.98 16.25
C ASP A 539 -4.16 -10.75 17.38
N ASN A 540 -3.83 -12.03 17.58
CA ASN A 540 -4.41 -12.82 18.67
C ASN A 540 -3.95 -12.35 20.06
N LEU A 541 -2.79 -11.69 20.15
CA LEU A 541 -2.32 -11.04 21.38
C LEU A 541 -3.00 -9.69 21.62
N LEU A 542 -3.52 -9.06 20.56
CA LEU A 542 -4.24 -7.78 20.62
C LEU A 542 -5.75 -7.95 20.86
N ARG A 543 -6.32 -9.15 20.67
CA ARG A 543 -7.73 -9.43 20.92
C ARG A 543 -7.93 -9.97 22.33
N GLY A 544 -8.31 -9.10 23.25
CA GLY A 544 -8.74 -9.49 24.61
C GLY A 544 -10.13 -10.12 24.70
N ASP A 545 -10.84 -10.32 23.58
CA ASP A 545 -12.20 -10.86 23.57
C ASP A 545 -12.27 -12.21 22.83
N GLY A 546 -12.59 -13.25 23.39
CA GLY A 546 -12.67 -14.61 22.84
C GLY A 546 -13.63 -14.83 21.65
N ARG A 547 -13.94 -13.84 20.81
CA ARG A 547 -14.78 -13.98 19.61
C ARG A 547 -13.95 -14.44 18.41
N ARG A 548 -14.28 -15.60 17.88
CA ARG A 548 -13.67 -16.16 16.67
C ARG A 548 -14.24 -15.45 15.43
N PRO A 549 -13.40 -15.06 14.45
CA PRO A 549 -13.89 -14.71 13.11
C PRO A 549 -14.50 -15.95 12.46
N GLY A 550 -15.57 -15.76 11.68
CA GLY A 550 -16.19 -16.85 10.94
C GLY A 550 -15.20 -17.49 9.95
N SER A 551 -15.16 -18.82 9.97
CA SER A 551 -14.57 -19.75 9.00
C SER A 551 -13.11 -19.52 8.56
N PHE A 552 -12.16 -19.53 9.49
CA PHE A 552 -10.81 -20.00 9.22
C PHE A 552 -10.72 -21.47 9.69
N ALA A 553 -10.15 -22.33 8.87
CA ALA A 553 -9.87 -23.70 9.26
C ALA A 553 -9.06 -23.70 10.56
N PRO A 554 -9.40 -24.55 11.55
CA PRO A 554 -8.78 -24.47 12.85
C PRO A 554 -7.29 -24.79 12.75
N LEU A 555 -6.48 -24.04 13.49
CA LEU A 555 -5.03 -24.18 13.64
C LEU A 555 -4.57 -25.62 13.94
N ASN A 556 -5.47 -26.49 14.37
CA ASN A 556 -5.26 -27.91 14.64
C ASN A 556 -4.98 -28.74 13.37
N ALA A 557 -5.34 -28.26 12.17
CA ALA A 557 -5.01 -28.97 10.93
C ALA A 557 -3.51 -28.86 10.55
N LEU A 558 -2.78 -27.91 11.12
CA LEU A 558 -1.32 -27.75 10.94
C LEU A 558 -0.48 -28.54 11.97
N LEU A 559 -1.10 -29.04 13.03
CA LEU A 559 -0.42 -29.84 14.07
C LEU A 559 -0.48 -31.36 13.84
N ASP A 560 -1.37 -31.85 12.97
CA ASP A 560 -1.53 -33.29 12.68
C ASP A 560 -0.61 -33.85 11.57
N LEU A 561 0.32 -33.06 11.04
CA LEU A 561 1.38 -33.55 10.13
C LEU A 561 2.63 -34.08 10.89
N ARG A 562 2.45 -34.55 12.13
CA ARG A 562 3.46 -35.35 12.82
C ARG A 562 3.05 -36.84 12.80
N GLN A 563 3.29 -37.50 11.67
CA GLN A 563 3.64 -38.94 11.59
C GLN A 563 4.42 -39.21 10.31
#